data_1f9617cf7806e4b1e332d07ac5a3ce3b
#
_entry.id   1f9617cf7806e4b1e332d07ac5a3ce3b
#
_cell.length_a   1.000
_cell.length_b   1.000
_cell.length_c   1.000
_cell.angle_alpha   90.00
_cell.angle_beta   90.00
_cell.angle_gamma   90.00
#
_symmetry.space_group_name_H-M   'P 1'
#
loop_
_entity.id
_entity.type
_entity.pdbx_description
1 polymer ?
#
loop_
_entity_poly.entity_id
_entity_poly.type
_entity_poly.pdbx_seq_one_letter_code
_entity_poly.pdbx_strand_id
1 'polypeptide(L)'
;YKADRLLSGGTGKVKGVTIHNTNDLKNVEEDAEQYTRATWPNANMNDARVHYYVDDVNAWQNLREDEVGWHAGDGRKATGGNETTLSIEIIMDGSGSKEDLKAEENGVLLAALLLKKHGLSVNELYTHNHWMGHPDSIVQGARKNCPLYILPHWAQFKQKVAAKLTELNGGATTTEAGKTEIMGKAKASAQQMALFARSK
;
A
#
# COMPACT_ATOMS: atom_id res chain seq x y z
N TYR A 1 11.45 18.75 4.68
CA TYR A 1 10.05 18.31 4.66
C TYR A 1 9.35 18.79 5.93
N LYS A 2 8.31 19.57 5.78
CA LYS A 2 7.35 19.81 6.86
C LYS A 2 6.14 18.94 6.59
N ALA A 3 5.80 18.08 7.50
CA ALA A 3 4.50 17.47 7.55
C ALA A 3 3.46 18.57 7.79
N ASP A 4 2.98 19.14 6.71
CA ASP A 4 2.08 20.28 6.85
C ASP A 4 0.70 19.87 7.32
N ARG A 5 0.36 18.57 7.22
CA ARG A 5 -0.99 18.10 7.50
C ARG A 5 -1.02 16.65 7.96
N LEU A 6 -1.83 16.41 8.97
CA LEU A 6 -2.16 15.07 9.42
C LEU A 6 -3.47 14.59 8.79
N LEU A 7 -3.59 13.27 8.58
CA LEU A 7 -4.77 12.62 8.06
C LEU A 7 -6.04 12.97 8.88
N SER A 8 -7.19 12.82 8.22
CA SER A 8 -8.51 12.92 8.83
C SER A 8 -8.73 14.24 9.58
N GLY A 9 -8.42 15.34 8.91
CA GLY A 9 -8.65 16.69 9.44
C GLY A 9 -7.74 17.07 10.59
N GLY A 10 -6.51 16.54 10.62
CA GLY A 10 -5.50 16.86 11.62
C GLY A 10 -5.44 15.87 12.80
N THR A 11 -6.28 14.84 12.81
CA THR A 11 -6.26 13.83 13.87
C THR A 11 -5.19 12.75 13.67
N GLY A 12 -4.64 12.63 12.48
CA GLY A 12 -3.70 11.55 12.11
C GLY A 12 -4.36 10.17 11.97
N LYS A 13 -5.70 10.09 12.06
CA LYS A 13 -6.41 8.81 12.01
C LYS A 13 -6.45 8.25 10.59
N VAL A 14 -5.92 7.05 10.41
CA VAL A 14 -6.03 6.27 9.18
C VAL A 14 -7.42 5.66 9.07
N LYS A 15 -8.07 5.82 7.91
CA LYS A 15 -9.41 5.27 7.63
C LYS A 15 -9.41 4.25 6.49
N GLY A 16 -8.27 3.97 5.89
CA GLY A 16 -8.16 2.97 4.83
C GLY A 16 -6.74 2.85 4.28
N VAL A 17 -6.60 1.94 3.34
CA VAL A 17 -5.36 1.70 2.59
C VAL A 17 -5.68 1.73 1.10
N THR A 18 -4.93 2.51 0.33
CA THR A 18 -5.07 2.62 -1.13
C THR A 18 -3.90 1.95 -1.84
N ILE A 19 -4.22 1.08 -2.77
CA ILE A 19 -3.24 0.32 -3.57
C ILE A 19 -3.02 1.02 -4.91
N HIS A 20 -1.73 1.12 -5.24
CA HIS A 20 -1.20 1.56 -6.53
C HIS A 20 -0.22 0.50 -7.05
N ASN A 21 0.10 0.57 -8.33
CA ASN A 21 1.29 -0.07 -8.86
C ASN A 21 1.99 0.89 -9.84
N THR A 22 3.31 0.76 -9.93
CA THR A 22 4.08 1.43 -10.96
C THR A 22 3.67 0.93 -12.33
N ASN A 23 3.83 1.78 -13.32
CA ASN A 23 3.60 1.44 -14.72
C ASN A 23 4.88 1.73 -15.53
N ASP A 24 6.01 1.49 -14.93
CA ASP A 24 7.29 1.72 -15.60
C ASP A 24 7.76 0.43 -16.29
N LEU A 25 7.56 0.39 -17.58
CA LEU A 25 8.02 -0.70 -18.44
C LEU A 25 9.50 -0.61 -18.77
N LYS A 26 10.19 0.44 -18.33
CA LYS A 26 11.55 0.75 -18.81
C LYS A 26 12.67 0.34 -17.86
N ASN A 27 12.41 0.18 -16.58
CA ASN A 27 13.46 0.00 -15.59
C ASN A 27 13.16 -1.20 -14.70
N VAL A 28 13.61 -2.34 -15.15
CA VAL A 28 13.62 -3.61 -14.41
C VAL A 28 14.48 -3.55 -13.13
N GLU A 29 15.21 -2.45 -12.93
CA GLU A 29 16.12 -2.24 -11.80
C GLU A 29 15.59 -1.24 -10.76
N GLU A 30 14.41 -0.67 -10.98
CA GLU A 30 13.83 0.28 -10.02
C GLU A 30 13.14 -0.46 -8.89
N ASP A 31 13.78 -0.45 -7.75
CA ASP A 31 13.28 -1.05 -6.52
C ASP A 31 12.59 0.00 -5.60
N ALA A 32 11.97 -0.49 -4.52
CA ALA A 32 11.29 0.35 -3.55
C ALA A 32 12.24 1.35 -2.85
N GLU A 33 13.51 1.01 -2.67
CA GLU A 33 14.52 1.90 -2.12
C GLU A 33 14.78 3.08 -3.05
N GLN A 34 14.96 2.83 -4.33
CA GLN A 34 15.22 3.85 -5.33
C GLN A 34 14.05 4.83 -5.46
N TYR A 35 12.82 4.34 -5.54
CA TYR A 35 11.62 5.18 -5.55
C TYR A 35 11.50 6.04 -4.29
N THR A 36 11.78 5.47 -3.12
CA THR A 36 11.79 6.21 -1.86
C THR A 36 12.85 7.30 -1.87
N ARG A 37 14.07 7.00 -2.31
CA ARG A 37 15.15 7.99 -2.41
C ARG A 37 14.85 9.09 -3.41
N ALA A 38 14.23 8.78 -4.55
CA ALA A 38 13.89 9.74 -5.58
C ALA A 38 12.79 10.72 -5.14
N THR A 39 11.84 10.27 -4.34
CA THR A 39 10.71 11.10 -3.89
C THR A 39 10.96 11.81 -2.57
N TRP A 40 11.81 11.27 -1.70
CA TRP A 40 12.09 11.82 -0.37
C TRP A 40 12.72 13.20 -0.36
N PRO A 41 13.76 13.53 -1.17
CA PRO A 41 14.39 14.83 -1.15
C PRO A 41 13.51 15.94 -1.71
N ASN A 42 12.62 15.58 -2.63
CA ASN A 42 11.72 16.51 -3.31
C ASN A 42 10.38 16.61 -2.59
N ALA A 43 10.44 16.74 -1.28
CA ALA A 43 9.28 16.76 -0.40
C ALA A 43 8.35 17.96 -0.64
N ASN A 44 7.95 18.17 -1.87
CA ASN A 44 6.95 19.12 -2.28
C ASN A 44 5.56 18.48 -2.18
N MET A 45 4.64 19.09 -1.46
CA MET A 45 3.26 18.61 -1.32
C MET A 45 2.48 18.56 -2.65
N ASN A 46 3.03 19.18 -3.71
CA ASN A 46 2.45 19.12 -5.05
C ASN A 46 2.89 17.88 -5.83
N ASP A 47 3.94 17.19 -5.38
CA ASP A 47 4.43 15.98 -6.04
C ASP A 47 3.67 14.76 -5.50
N ALA A 48 3.35 13.83 -6.40
CA ALA A 48 2.71 12.57 -6.02
C ALA A 48 3.57 11.83 -5.00
N ARG A 49 2.94 11.42 -3.89
CA ARG A 49 3.62 10.74 -2.79
C ARG A 49 2.77 9.70 -2.16
N VAL A 50 3.39 8.55 -1.99
CA VAL A 50 2.83 7.41 -1.29
C VAL A 50 3.50 7.23 0.07
N HIS A 51 2.84 6.49 0.96
CA HIS A 51 3.39 6.18 2.28
C HIS A 51 4.42 5.06 2.21
N TYR A 52 4.20 4.10 1.32
CA TYR A 52 5.06 2.93 1.17
C TYR A 52 5.32 2.60 -0.29
N TYR A 53 6.56 2.22 -0.57
CA TYR A 53 6.94 1.49 -1.77
C TYR A 53 7.26 0.05 -1.39
N VAL A 54 6.83 -0.91 -2.20
CA VAL A 54 7.09 -2.33 -1.97
C VAL A 54 7.45 -3.02 -3.28
N ASP A 55 8.52 -3.80 -3.25
CA ASP A 55 9.00 -4.64 -4.35
C ASP A 55 9.00 -6.13 -3.97
N ASP A 56 9.65 -6.95 -4.75
CA ASP A 56 9.78 -8.39 -4.52
C ASP A 56 10.64 -8.75 -3.30
N VAL A 57 11.47 -7.81 -2.82
CA VAL A 57 12.44 -8.03 -1.73
C VAL A 57 12.10 -7.20 -0.49
N ASN A 58 11.74 -5.92 -0.68
CA ASN A 58 11.68 -4.93 0.39
C ASN A 58 10.35 -4.15 0.41
N ALA A 59 10.07 -3.54 1.57
CA ALA A 59 9.10 -2.48 1.71
C ALA A 59 9.76 -1.27 2.40
N TRP A 60 9.63 -0.10 1.79
CA TRP A 60 10.20 1.14 2.29
C TRP A 60 9.10 2.12 2.67
N GLN A 61 9.20 2.66 3.89
CA GLN A 61 8.31 3.71 4.35
C GLN A 61 8.84 5.08 3.92
N ASN A 62 8.04 5.81 3.15
CA ASN A 62 8.37 7.12 2.62
C ASN A 62 7.75 8.27 3.43
N LEU A 63 6.52 8.11 3.90
CA LEU A 63 5.81 9.06 4.76
C LEU A 63 5.44 8.42 6.10
N ARG A 64 5.28 9.24 7.13
CA ARG A 64 4.67 8.78 8.39
C ARG A 64 3.22 8.39 8.15
N GLU A 65 2.72 7.42 8.90
CA GLU A 65 1.36 6.91 8.71
C GLU A 65 0.25 7.89 9.15
N ASP A 66 0.61 8.92 9.90
CA ASP A 66 -0.34 9.95 10.33
C ASP A 66 -0.39 11.17 9.37
N GLU A 67 0.50 11.21 8.37
CA GLU A 67 0.63 12.32 7.42
C GLU A 67 -0.26 12.15 6.20
N VAL A 68 -0.68 13.28 5.60
CA VAL A 68 -1.38 13.30 4.32
C VAL A 68 -0.42 12.95 3.19
N GLY A 69 -0.75 11.92 2.40
CA GLY A 69 -0.10 11.63 1.14
C GLY A 69 -0.76 12.39 -0.04
N TRP A 70 -0.07 12.49 -1.17
CA TRP A 70 -0.63 13.08 -2.39
C TRP A 70 -0.64 12.03 -3.50
N HIS A 71 -1.63 11.11 -3.44
CA HIS A 71 -1.61 9.89 -4.25
C HIS A 71 -2.94 9.54 -4.93
N ALA A 72 -4.07 10.07 -4.41
CA ALA A 72 -5.39 9.61 -4.84
C ALA A 72 -6.02 10.47 -5.96
N GLY A 73 -5.40 11.60 -6.30
CA GLY A 73 -5.89 12.50 -7.36
C GLY A 73 -7.19 13.24 -7.04
N ASP A 74 -7.70 13.13 -5.81
CA ASP A 74 -8.97 13.70 -5.35
C ASP A 74 -8.82 15.04 -4.59
N GLY A 75 -7.63 15.62 -4.61
CA GLY A 75 -7.36 16.89 -3.99
C GLY A 75 -7.41 16.85 -2.46
N ARG A 76 -7.99 17.89 -1.86
CA ARG A 76 -8.09 18.06 -0.40
C ARG A 76 -9.48 17.75 0.14
N LYS A 77 -10.12 16.72 -0.37
CA LYS A 77 -11.43 16.30 0.08
C LYS A 77 -11.35 15.62 1.43
N ALA A 78 -12.06 16.10 2.43
CA ALA A 78 -12.01 15.59 3.80
C ALA A 78 -12.34 14.08 3.92
N THR A 79 -13.05 13.53 2.95
CA THR A 79 -13.40 12.11 2.85
C THR A 79 -12.63 11.37 1.76
N GLY A 80 -11.73 12.05 1.05
CA GLY A 80 -10.98 11.49 -0.06
C GLY A 80 -9.77 10.67 0.37
N GLY A 81 -9.19 9.96 -0.59
CA GLY A 81 -8.06 9.07 -0.35
C GLY A 81 -6.83 9.80 0.16
N ASN A 82 -6.50 10.96 -0.41
CA ASN A 82 -5.37 11.77 0.06
C ASN A 82 -5.46 12.13 1.55
N GLU A 83 -6.66 12.46 2.02
CA GLU A 83 -6.89 12.97 3.37
C GLU A 83 -7.19 11.87 4.40
N THR A 84 -7.42 10.62 3.97
CA THR A 84 -7.93 9.59 4.88
C THR A 84 -7.23 8.25 4.80
N THR A 85 -6.43 7.99 3.76
CA THR A 85 -5.84 6.66 3.55
C THR A 85 -4.32 6.66 3.49
N LEU A 86 -3.74 5.56 3.94
CA LEU A 86 -2.37 5.21 3.58
C LEU A 86 -2.31 4.73 2.13
N SER A 87 -1.18 4.89 1.51
CA SER A 87 -0.96 4.45 0.13
C SER A 87 0.24 3.53 0.02
N ILE A 88 0.07 2.47 -0.76
CA ILE A 88 1.11 1.51 -1.10
C ILE A 88 1.30 1.53 -2.62
N GLU A 89 2.51 1.81 -3.06
CA GLU A 89 2.94 1.66 -4.46
C GLU A 89 3.68 0.33 -4.61
N ILE A 90 3.11 -0.61 -5.37
CA ILE A 90 3.73 -1.90 -5.65
C ILE A 90 4.55 -1.76 -6.93
N ILE A 91 5.84 -2.06 -6.84
CA ILE A 91 6.78 -1.95 -7.96
C ILE A 91 6.58 -3.15 -8.88
N MET A 92 6.00 -2.92 -10.03
CA MET A 92 5.62 -3.94 -11.03
C MET A 92 5.80 -3.38 -12.43
N ASP A 93 6.27 -4.20 -13.36
CA ASP A 93 6.36 -3.86 -14.79
C ASP A 93 5.26 -4.50 -15.65
N GLY A 94 4.44 -5.37 -15.05
CA GLY A 94 3.33 -6.05 -15.70
C GLY A 94 3.72 -7.23 -16.59
N SER A 95 4.98 -7.65 -16.55
CA SER A 95 5.46 -8.82 -17.29
C SER A 95 4.89 -10.14 -16.76
N GLY A 96 4.38 -10.14 -15.52
CA GLY A 96 3.99 -11.36 -14.82
C GLY A 96 5.19 -12.23 -14.44
N SER A 97 6.35 -11.62 -14.31
CA SER A 97 7.58 -12.26 -13.85
C SER A 97 7.45 -12.78 -12.43
N LYS A 98 8.46 -13.52 -11.97
CA LYS A 98 8.50 -13.97 -10.57
C LYS A 98 8.62 -12.79 -9.60
N GLU A 99 9.32 -11.76 -10.02
CA GLU A 99 9.52 -10.52 -9.30
C GLU A 99 8.17 -9.77 -9.17
N ASP A 100 7.42 -9.60 -10.25
CA ASP A 100 6.09 -9.02 -10.25
C ASP A 100 5.14 -9.74 -9.28
N LEU A 101 5.08 -11.06 -9.40
CA LEU A 101 4.21 -11.89 -8.55
C LEU A 101 4.62 -11.79 -7.08
N LYS A 102 5.93 -11.70 -6.81
CA LYS A 102 6.45 -11.57 -5.45
C LYS A 102 6.21 -10.18 -4.87
N ALA A 103 6.36 -9.13 -5.68
CA ALA A 103 6.01 -7.76 -5.29
C ALA A 103 4.52 -7.65 -4.91
N GLU A 104 3.62 -8.27 -5.70
CA GLU A 104 2.20 -8.34 -5.37
C GLU A 104 1.95 -9.08 -4.04
N GLU A 105 2.60 -10.23 -3.80
CA GLU A 105 2.50 -10.95 -2.52
C GLU A 105 2.96 -10.10 -1.32
N ASN A 106 4.07 -9.37 -1.49
CA ASN A 106 4.58 -8.46 -0.47
C ASN A 106 3.62 -7.28 -0.25
N GLY A 107 3.01 -6.76 -1.31
CA GLY A 107 1.95 -5.76 -1.25
C GLY A 107 0.71 -6.24 -0.48
N VAL A 108 0.29 -7.48 -0.71
CA VAL A 108 -0.80 -8.15 0.05
C VAL A 108 -0.45 -8.22 1.54
N LEU A 109 0.77 -8.65 1.86
CA LEU A 109 1.22 -8.75 3.26
C LEU A 109 1.25 -7.38 3.92
N LEU A 110 1.84 -6.37 3.26
CA LEU A 110 1.92 -5.01 3.80
C LEU A 110 0.52 -4.41 4.01
N ALA A 111 -0.39 -4.57 3.05
CA ALA A 111 -1.77 -4.11 3.19
C ALA A 111 -2.46 -4.75 4.41
N ALA A 112 -2.34 -6.07 4.59
CA ALA A 112 -2.91 -6.78 5.73
C ALA A 112 -2.32 -6.29 7.07
N LEU A 113 -1.01 -6.05 7.13
CA LEU A 113 -0.34 -5.53 8.33
C LEU A 113 -0.83 -4.12 8.69
N LEU A 114 -0.99 -3.25 7.71
CA LEU A 114 -1.49 -1.89 7.92
C LEU A 114 -2.96 -1.90 8.35
N LEU A 115 -3.81 -2.68 7.70
CA LEU A 115 -5.21 -2.85 8.12
C LEU A 115 -5.29 -3.34 9.57
N LYS A 116 -4.53 -4.37 9.93
CA LYS A 116 -4.47 -4.87 11.32
C LYS A 116 -4.03 -3.78 12.28
N LYS A 117 -2.92 -3.10 11.99
CA LYS A 117 -2.34 -2.06 12.84
C LYS A 117 -3.33 -0.95 13.17
N HIS A 118 -4.14 -0.56 12.18
CA HIS A 118 -5.12 0.53 12.32
C HIS A 118 -6.54 0.06 12.67
N GLY A 119 -6.74 -1.22 12.97
CA GLY A 119 -8.04 -1.78 13.35
C GLY A 119 -9.09 -1.72 12.23
N LEU A 120 -8.63 -1.83 10.98
CA LEU A 120 -9.44 -1.77 9.76
C LEU A 120 -9.73 -3.17 9.23
N SER A 121 -10.78 -3.29 8.43
CA SER A 121 -11.13 -4.50 7.69
C SER A 121 -10.71 -4.39 6.22
N VAL A 122 -10.87 -5.48 5.48
CA VAL A 122 -10.63 -5.48 4.02
C VAL A 122 -11.63 -4.58 3.25
N ASN A 123 -12.71 -4.11 3.89
CA ASN A 123 -13.64 -3.17 3.28
C ASN A 123 -13.04 -1.78 3.12
N GLU A 124 -12.07 -1.43 3.97
CA GLU A 124 -11.32 -0.18 3.89
C GLU A 124 -10.06 -0.29 3.01
N LEU A 125 -10.02 -1.30 2.12
CA LEU A 125 -8.99 -1.43 1.09
C LEU A 125 -9.52 -0.89 -0.25
N TYR A 126 -8.81 0.08 -0.80
CA TYR A 126 -9.21 0.84 -1.99
C TYR A 126 -8.16 0.74 -3.09
N THR A 127 -8.55 1.09 -4.31
CA THR A 127 -7.65 1.34 -5.44
C THR A 127 -7.56 2.84 -5.72
N HIS A 128 -6.51 3.29 -6.40
CA HIS A 128 -6.49 4.66 -6.92
C HIS A 128 -7.68 4.92 -7.86
N ASN A 129 -8.06 3.92 -8.67
CA ASN A 129 -9.24 3.99 -9.55
C ASN A 129 -10.54 4.33 -8.79
N HIS A 130 -10.67 3.89 -7.53
CA HIS A 130 -11.81 4.22 -6.68
C HIS A 130 -11.94 5.73 -6.44
N TRP A 131 -10.84 6.42 -6.19
CA TRP A 131 -10.81 7.85 -5.87
C TRP A 131 -10.94 8.75 -7.10
N MET A 132 -10.35 8.35 -8.21
CA MET A 132 -10.42 9.04 -9.49
C MET A 132 -11.74 8.71 -10.20
N GLY A 133 -12.61 9.67 -10.31
CA GLY A 133 -13.96 9.49 -10.88
C GLY A 133 -15.06 9.49 -9.83
N HIS A 134 -14.74 9.71 -8.56
CA HIS A 134 -15.73 10.14 -7.59
C HIS A 134 -16.38 11.46 -8.07
N PRO A 135 -17.70 11.68 -7.87
CA PRO A 135 -18.38 12.92 -8.30
C PRO A 135 -17.68 14.20 -7.84
N ASP A 136 -16.97 14.11 -6.73
CA ASP A 136 -16.22 15.20 -6.14
C ASP A 136 -14.73 15.23 -6.51
N SER A 137 -14.25 14.35 -7.36
CA SER A 137 -12.85 14.37 -7.79
C SER A 137 -12.53 15.67 -8.54
N ILE A 138 -11.35 16.23 -8.29
CA ILE A 138 -10.87 17.38 -9.05
C ILE A 138 -10.60 17.03 -10.52
N VAL A 139 -10.40 15.74 -10.82
CA VAL A 139 -10.24 15.23 -12.19
C VAL A 139 -11.61 14.76 -12.67
N GLN A 140 -12.36 15.69 -13.25
CA GLN A 140 -13.68 15.40 -13.80
C GLN A 140 -13.57 14.50 -15.05
N GLY A 141 -14.39 13.47 -15.12
CA GLY A 141 -14.61 12.68 -16.33
C GLY A 141 -13.55 11.63 -16.68
N ALA A 142 -12.43 11.54 -15.96
CA ALA A 142 -11.43 10.53 -16.20
C ALA A 142 -11.21 9.64 -14.97
N ARG A 143 -11.31 8.31 -15.15
CA ARG A 143 -10.87 7.36 -14.13
C ARG A 143 -9.43 6.98 -14.38
N LYS A 144 -8.59 7.08 -13.37
CA LYS A 144 -7.24 6.55 -13.44
C LYS A 144 -7.28 5.01 -13.37
N ASN A 145 -6.70 4.38 -14.37
CA ASN A 145 -6.60 2.91 -14.42
C ASN A 145 -5.40 2.43 -13.56
N CYS A 146 -5.53 2.58 -12.25
CA CYS A 146 -4.47 2.23 -11.28
C CYS A 146 -5.11 1.57 -10.06
N PRO A 147 -4.55 0.47 -9.57
CA PRO A 147 -3.34 -0.26 -10.01
C PRO A 147 -3.59 -1.06 -11.29
N LEU A 148 -2.91 -0.68 -12.38
CA LEU A 148 -3.18 -1.19 -13.73
C LEU A 148 -3.15 -2.72 -13.82
N TYR A 149 -2.12 -3.34 -13.23
CA TYR A 149 -1.91 -4.78 -13.33
C TYR A 149 -2.72 -5.59 -12.32
N ILE A 150 -3.17 -4.97 -11.23
CA ILE A 150 -3.94 -5.63 -10.16
C ILE A 150 -5.46 -5.49 -10.38
N LEU A 151 -5.92 -4.41 -11.02
CA LEU A 151 -7.35 -4.18 -11.29
C LEU A 151 -8.06 -5.36 -11.96
N PRO A 152 -7.49 -6.07 -12.95
CA PRO A 152 -8.15 -7.20 -13.58
C PRO A 152 -8.48 -8.34 -12.62
N HIS A 153 -7.73 -8.48 -11.52
CA HIS A 153 -7.94 -9.50 -10.50
C HIS A 153 -8.09 -8.91 -9.08
N TRP A 154 -8.62 -7.69 -8.99
CA TRP A 154 -8.81 -6.97 -7.72
C TRP A 154 -9.56 -7.79 -6.66
N ALA A 155 -10.57 -8.56 -7.06
CA ALA A 155 -11.31 -9.41 -6.14
C ALA A 155 -10.42 -10.47 -5.48
N GLN A 156 -9.53 -11.10 -6.26
CA GLN A 156 -8.56 -12.07 -5.76
C GLN A 156 -7.52 -11.41 -4.86
N PHE A 157 -7.03 -10.22 -5.22
CA PHE A 157 -6.13 -9.44 -4.37
C PHE A 157 -6.77 -9.16 -3.01
N LYS A 158 -8.01 -8.67 -2.98
CA LYS A 158 -8.78 -8.46 -1.72
C LYS A 158 -8.94 -9.74 -0.91
N GLN A 159 -9.22 -10.87 -1.56
CA GLN A 159 -9.33 -12.17 -0.90
C GLN A 159 -8.01 -12.61 -0.25
N LYS A 160 -6.87 -12.43 -0.95
CA LYS A 160 -5.53 -12.70 -0.40
C LYS A 160 -5.25 -11.81 0.83
N VAL A 161 -5.58 -10.51 0.76
CA VAL A 161 -5.42 -9.60 1.90
C VAL A 161 -6.31 -10.00 3.07
N ALA A 162 -7.57 -10.37 2.82
CA ALA A 162 -8.49 -10.83 3.86
C ALA A 162 -8.01 -12.12 4.55
N ALA A 163 -7.51 -13.08 3.78
CA ALA A 163 -6.93 -14.32 4.31
C ALA A 163 -5.71 -14.02 5.18
N LYS A 164 -4.82 -13.15 4.69
CA LYS A 164 -3.62 -12.75 5.44
C LYS A 164 -3.97 -11.97 6.72
N LEU A 165 -4.97 -11.10 6.66
CA LEU A 165 -5.46 -10.38 7.84
C LEU A 165 -6.04 -11.35 8.89
N THR A 166 -6.77 -12.38 8.45
CA THR A 166 -7.29 -13.44 9.33
C THR A 166 -6.16 -14.22 10.01
N GLU A 167 -5.13 -14.64 9.25
CA GLU A 167 -3.93 -15.30 9.80
C GLU A 167 -3.26 -14.42 10.87
N LEU A 168 -3.04 -13.14 10.56
CA LEU A 168 -2.40 -12.18 11.46
C LEU A 168 -3.20 -11.95 12.75
N ASN A 169 -4.52 -12.11 12.71
CA ASN A 169 -5.41 -11.99 13.87
C ASN A 169 -5.55 -13.29 14.67
N GLY A 170 -4.77 -14.31 14.34
CA GLY A 170 -4.80 -15.61 15.05
C GLY A 170 -5.93 -16.53 14.57
N GLY A 171 -6.58 -16.20 13.46
CA GLY A 171 -7.55 -17.09 12.80
C GLY A 171 -6.85 -18.27 12.14
N ALA A 172 -7.31 -19.49 12.40
CA ALA A 172 -6.80 -20.67 11.73
C ALA A 172 -7.31 -20.71 10.29
N THR A 173 -6.42 -20.66 9.32
CA THR A 173 -6.72 -21.21 7.99
C THR A 173 -6.73 -22.73 8.13
N THR A 174 -7.88 -23.34 7.84
CA THR A 174 -8.13 -24.77 8.03
C THR A 174 -7.36 -25.61 7.01
N THR A 175 -6.12 -25.96 7.33
CA THR A 175 -5.46 -27.19 6.91
C THR A 175 -4.42 -27.57 7.95
N GLU A 176 -4.59 -28.70 8.60
CA GLU A 176 -3.72 -29.15 9.71
C GLU A 176 -2.25 -29.36 9.34
N ALA A 177 -1.93 -29.54 8.07
CA ALA A 177 -0.54 -29.67 7.58
C ALA A 177 0.25 -28.34 7.49
N GLY A 178 -0.44 -27.19 7.55
CA GLY A 178 0.18 -25.84 7.41
C GLY A 178 0.51 -25.14 8.73
N LYS A 179 0.04 -25.62 9.86
CA LYS A 179 0.12 -24.89 11.14
C LYS A 179 1.54 -24.58 11.61
N THR A 180 2.49 -25.49 11.41
CA THR A 180 3.86 -25.31 11.90
C THR A 180 4.70 -24.40 10.99
N GLU A 181 4.47 -24.42 9.69
CA GLU A 181 5.20 -23.63 8.70
C GLU A 181 4.76 -22.17 8.68
N ILE A 182 3.45 -21.93 8.82
CA ILE A 182 2.84 -20.59 8.82
C ILE A 182 3.24 -19.79 10.06
N MET A 183 3.27 -20.40 11.24
CA MET A 183 3.73 -19.76 12.48
C MET A 183 5.22 -19.39 12.41
N GLY A 184 6.05 -20.20 11.74
CA GLY A 184 7.46 -19.87 11.49
C GLY A 184 7.65 -18.70 10.55
N LYS A 185 6.91 -18.66 9.44
CA LYS A 185 6.99 -17.57 8.43
C LYS A 185 6.42 -16.26 8.94
N ALA A 186 5.32 -16.27 9.69
CA ALA A 186 4.76 -15.06 10.30
C ALA A 186 5.69 -14.45 11.36
N LYS A 187 6.38 -15.27 12.17
CA LYS A 187 7.41 -14.82 13.10
C LYS A 187 8.63 -14.23 12.37
N ALA A 188 9.08 -14.85 11.30
CA ALA A 188 10.19 -14.38 10.50
C ALA A 188 9.87 -13.03 9.81
N SER A 189 8.67 -12.88 9.25
CA SER A 189 8.21 -11.63 8.61
C SER A 189 8.05 -10.49 9.63
N ALA A 190 7.50 -10.76 10.82
CA ALA A 190 7.38 -9.77 11.88
C ALA A 190 8.76 -9.35 12.45
N GLN A 191 9.71 -10.28 12.54
CA GLN A 191 11.09 -9.99 12.93
C GLN A 191 11.84 -9.20 11.86
N GLN A 192 11.61 -9.49 10.59
CA GLN A 192 12.19 -8.75 9.46
C GLN A 192 11.69 -7.31 9.43
N MET A 193 10.40 -7.09 9.61
CA MET A 193 9.81 -5.74 9.72
C MET A 193 10.30 -4.98 10.96
N ALA A 194 10.52 -5.65 12.09
CA ALA A 194 11.08 -5.05 13.30
C ALA A 194 12.57 -4.66 13.15
N LEU A 195 13.33 -5.37 12.31
CA LEU A 195 14.71 -5.03 11.97
C LEU A 195 14.78 -3.75 11.10
N PHE A 196 13.86 -3.57 10.16
CA PHE A 196 13.77 -2.36 9.34
C PHE A 196 13.38 -1.11 10.15
N ALA A 197 12.57 -1.27 11.20
CA ALA A 197 12.20 -0.16 12.09
C ALA A 197 13.34 0.29 13.03
N ARG A 198 14.41 -0.49 13.17
CA ARG A 198 15.55 -0.20 14.06
C ARG A 198 16.79 0.34 13.35
N SER A 199 16.79 0.44 12.03
CA SER A 199 17.93 0.93 11.24
C SER A 199 17.84 2.43 10.88
N LYS A 200 17.21 3.21 11.76
CA LYS A 200 17.23 4.69 11.70
C LYS A 200 18.00 5.26 12.86
#